data_61083a88ee49e6e2f5060384c99b866f
#
_entry.id   61083a88ee49e6e2f5060384c99b866f
#
_cell.length_a   1.000
_cell.length_b   1.000
_cell.length_c   1.000
_cell.angle_alpha   90.00
_cell.angle_beta   90.00
_cell.angle_gamma   90.00
#
_symmetry.space_group_name_H-M   'P 1'
#
loop_
_entity.id
_entity.type
_entity.pdbx_description
1 polymer ?
#
loop_
_entity_poly.entity_id
_entity_poly.type
_entity_poly.pdbx_seq_one_letter_code
_entity_poly.pdbx_strand_id
1 'polypeptide(L)'
;SLFQNCKASGMPVREIFLCDFLSGSTFRAKYKTTVDRYRAAGDEDKNRLKTSLPAVTVSGTFSKRNSAELIAHSGLICIDIDEKDNPDVAEFDRLNELISIIPYVAYCGHSIGGKGYFVIIPIASPEKHKEHFEALRQDFARCGITIDKSGKDVTRLRIYSYDDTAYINPSAATYERTATVRTIYTAA
;
A
#
# COMPACT_ATOMS: atom_id res chain seq x y z
N SER A 1 -4.06 -11.49 -2.89
CA SER A 1 -5.22 -12.14 -2.23
C SER A 1 -6.15 -11.12 -1.61
N LEU A 2 -7.47 -11.35 -1.67
CA LEU A 2 -8.52 -10.55 -1.03
C LEU A 2 -8.87 -11.14 0.33
N PHE A 3 -8.94 -10.29 1.36
CA PHE A 3 -9.34 -10.61 2.72
C PHE A 3 -10.61 -9.85 3.11
N GLN A 4 -11.38 -10.43 4.05
CA GLN A 4 -12.63 -9.84 4.51
C GLN A 4 -12.44 -8.43 5.09
N ASN A 5 -11.34 -8.22 5.82
CA ASN A 5 -10.98 -6.93 6.40
C ASN A 5 -9.49 -6.87 6.79
N CYS A 6 -9.07 -5.71 7.30
CA CYS A 6 -7.66 -5.47 7.67
C CYS A 6 -7.16 -6.20 8.92
N LYS A 7 -8.04 -6.87 9.68
CA LYS A 7 -7.68 -7.69 10.85
C LYS A 7 -7.59 -9.17 10.51
N ALA A 8 -7.98 -9.57 9.29
CA ALA A 8 -7.96 -10.96 8.88
C ALA A 8 -6.54 -11.53 8.92
N SER A 9 -6.35 -12.64 9.62
CA SER A 9 -5.08 -13.38 9.75
C SER A 9 -5.14 -14.80 9.19
N GLY A 10 -6.32 -15.22 8.74
CA GLY A 10 -6.59 -16.56 8.20
C GLY A 10 -6.41 -16.66 6.69
N MET A 11 -7.21 -17.53 6.10
CA MET A 11 -7.27 -17.74 4.65
C MET A 11 -7.87 -16.52 3.94
N PRO A 12 -7.43 -16.20 2.71
CA PRO A 12 -8.09 -15.20 1.89
C PRO A 12 -9.51 -15.65 1.49
N VAL A 13 -10.36 -14.70 1.18
CA VAL A 13 -11.71 -14.96 0.67
C VAL A 13 -11.63 -15.50 -0.76
N ARG A 14 -10.75 -14.90 -1.57
CA ARG A 14 -10.47 -15.29 -2.97
C ARG A 14 -9.26 -14.52 -3.51
N GLU A 15 -8.82 -14.89 -4.69
CA GLU A 15 -7.91 -14.08 -5.49
C GLU A 15 -8.69 -13.09 -6.36
N ILE A 16 -8.11 -11.93 -6.63
CA ILE A 16 -8.66 -10.89 -7.49
C ILE A 16 -7.55 -10.21 -8.27
N PHE A 17 -7.89 -9.59 -9.38
CA PHE A 17 -7.01 -8.65 -10.05
C PHE A 17 -6.91 -7.35 -9.23
N LEU A 18 -5.70 -6.85 -9.07
CA LEU A 18 -5.46 -5.65 -8.27
C LEU A 18 -6.14 -4.40 -8.86
N CYS A 19 -6.19 -4.29 -10.18
CA CYS A 19 -6.89 -3.20 -10.87
C CYS A 19 -8.38 -3.15 -10.52
N ASP A 20 -9.07 -4.31 -10.36
CA ASP A 20 -10.46 -4.35 -9.95
C ASP A 20 -10.64 -3.77 -8.53
N PHE A 21 -9.68 -4.06 -7.64
CA PHE A 21 -9.70 -3.52 -6.29
C PHE A 21 -9.42 -2.02 -6.25
N LEU A 22 -8.47 -1.53 -7.04
CA LEU A 22 -8.04 -0.13 -7.01
C LEU A 22 -9.02 0.81 -7.73
N SER A 23 -9.52 0.40 -8.91
CA SER A 23 -10.31 1.27 -9.78
C SER A 23 -11.61 0.64 -10.30
N GLY A 24 -11.90 -0.62 -9.94
CA GLY A 24 -13.06 -1.34 -10.42
C GLY A 24 -14.39 -0.77 -9.92
N SER A 25 -15.36 -0.63 -10.82
CA SER A 25 -16.70 -0.10 -10.53
C SER A 25 -17.46 -0.90 -9.47
N THR A 26 -17.28 -2.21 -9.44
CA THR A 26 -17.94 -3.12 -8.48
C THR A 26 -17.54 -2.82 -7.04
N PHE A 27 -16.22 -2.68 -6.76
CA PHE A 27 -15.73 -2.32 -5.42
C PHE A 27 -16.18 -0.91 -5.05
N ARG A 28 -16.09 0.02 -5.99
CA ARG A 28 -16.53 1.40 -5.79
C ARG A 28 -18.02 1.47 -5.44
N ALA A 29 -18.89 0.86 -6.23
CA ALA A 29 -20.33 0.84 -5.98
C ALA A 29 -20.67 0.27 -4.59
N LYS A 30 -19.95 -0.78 -4.17
CA LYS A 30 -20.22 -1.45 -2.90
C LYS A 30 -19.70 -0.71 -1.67
N TYR A 31 -18.54 -0.06 -1.77
CA TYR A 31 -17.82 0.41 -0.58
C TYR A 31 -17.60 1.92 -0.50
N LYS A 32 -17.91 2.70 -1.57
CA LYS A 32 -17.71 4.16 -1.59
C LYS A 32 -18.34 4.85 -0.38
N THR A 33 -19.62 4.58 -0.13
CA THR A 33 -20.36 5.19 1.00
C THR A 33 -19.70 4.86 2.36
N THR A 34 -19.13 3.67 2.53
CA THR A 34 -18.43 3.30 3.76
C THR A 34 -17.13 4.07 3.92
N VAL A 35 -16.38 4.27 2.84
CA VAL A 35 -15.15 5.08 2.85
C VAL A 35 -15.48 6.55 3.13
N ASP A 36 -16.53 7.12 2.51
CA ASP A 36 -16.97 8.49 2.76
C ASP A 36 -17.36 8.68 4.23
N ARG A 37 -18.13 7.74 4.79
CA ARG A 37 -18.47 7.74 6.22
C ARG A 37 -17.23 7.64 7.10
N TYR A 38 -16.23 6.82 6.75
CA TYR A 38 -14.98 6.72 7.48
C TYR A 38 -14.23 8.07 7.50
N ARG A 39 -14.16 8.75 6.36
CA ARG A 39 -13.50 10.06 6.25
C ARG A 39 -14.18 11.15 7.08
N ALA A 40 -15.50 11.09 7.21
CA ALA A 40 -16.32 12.03 8.00
C ALA A 40 -16.46 11.66 9.49
N ALA A 41 -16.09 10.42 9.88
CA ALA A 41 -16.34 9.89 11.22
C ALA A 41 -15.36 10.43 12.27
N GLY A 42 -15.84 10.56 13.51
CA GLY A 42 -14.99 10.67 14.70
C GLY A 42 -14.28 9.34 15.05
N ASP A 43 -13.32 9.39 15.97
CA ASP A 43 -12.42 8.26 16.25
C ASP A 43 -13.13 6.99 16.76
N GLU A 44 -14.25 7.14 17.46
CA GLU A 44 -15.05 6.02 17.98
C GLU A 44 -15.58 5.11 16.86
N ASP A 45 -16.09 5.70 15.76
CA ASP A 45 -16.67 4.94 14.65
C ASP A 45 -15.63 4.45 13.63
N LYS A 46 -14.48 5.11 13.52
CA LYS A 46 -13.43 4.78 12.54
C LYS A 46 -13.01 3.32 12.57
N ASN A 47 -12.78 2.75 13.76
CA ASN A 47 -12.34 1.36 13.86
C ASN A 47 -13.40 0.38 13.33
N ARG A 48 -14.69 0.62 13.62
CA ARG A 48 -15.81 -0.18 13.13
C ARG A 48 -15.93 -0.09 11.61
N LEU A 49 -15.90 1.11 11.05
CA LEU A 49 -15.99 1.34 9.61
C LEU A 49 -14.78 0.74 8.88
N LYS A 50 -13.57 0.93 9.41
CA LYS A 50 -12.33 0.36 8.86
C LYS A 50 -12.39 -1.17 8.78
N THR A 51 -12.92 -1.83 9.80
CA THR A 51 -13.02 -3.30 9.84
C THR A 51 -14.19 -3.86 9.02
N SER A 52 -15.09 -3.02 8.52
CA SER A 52 -16.14 -3.44 7.58
C SER A 52 -15.68 -3.40 6.11
N LEU A 53 -14.49 -2.86 5.82
CA LEU A 53 -13.95 -2.76 4.48
C LEU A 53 -13.03 -3.95 4.18
N PRO A 54 -13.06 -4.46 2.92
CA PRO A 54 -12.14 -5.50 2.50
C PRO A 54 -10.71 -4.97 2.40
N ALA A 55 -9.75 -5.90 2.41
CA ALA A 55 -8.35 -5.57 2.24
C ALA A 55 -7.66 -6.59 1.33
N VAL A 56 -6.57 -6.18 0.69
CA VAL A 56 -5.76 -7.05 -0.17
C VAL A 56 -4.31 -7.06 0.26
N THR A 57 -3.63 -8.18 0.05
CA THR A 57 -2.17 -8.21 -0.04
C THR A 57 -1.76 -7.81 -1.45
N VAL A 58 -1.09 -6.66 -1.57
CA VAL A 58 -0.62 -6.15 -2.88
C VAL A 58 0.53 -7.01 -3.39
N SER A 59 1.43 -7.40 -2.50
CA SER A 59 2.70 -8.03 -2.87
C SER A 59 2.60 -9.52 -3.19
N GLY A 60 1.42 -10.14 -3.07
CA GLY A 60 1.32 -11.55 -3.47
C GLY A 60 0.00 -12.24 -3.14
N THR A 61 -0.07 -13.51 -3.53
CA THR A 61 -1.15 -14.46 -3.21
C THR A 61 -0.69 -15.41 -2.12
N PHE A 62 -1.60 -15.77 -1.22
CA PHE A 62 -1.31 -16.53 -0.02
C PHE A 62 -2.36 -17.63 0.21
N SER A 63 -1.94 -18.81 0.71
CA SER A 63 -2.86 -19.81 1.26
C SER A 63 -3.43 -19.37 2.60
N LYS A 64 -2.60 -18.70 3.40
CA LYS A 64 -2.95 -18.05 4.66
C LYS A 64 -2.12 -16.78 4.81
N ARG A 65 -2.62 -15.76 5.50
CA ARG A 65 -1.88 -14.52 5.70
C ARG A 65 -0.68 -14.71 6.64
N ASN A 66 0.37 -15.27 6.11
CA ASN A 66 1.67 -15.50 6.75
C ASN A 66 2.73 -15.50 5.64
N SER A 67 3.90 -14.94 5.89
CA SER A 67 5.00 -14.88 4.91
C SER A 67 5.49 -16.26 4.46
N ALA A 68 5.42 -17.29 5.31
CA ALA A 68 5.75 -18.68 4.96
C ALA A 68 4.70 -19.32 4.03
N GLU A 69 3.52 -18.74 3.93
CA GLU A 69 2.38 -19.25 3.16
C GLU A 69 2.19 -18.45 1.84
N LEU A 70 3.22 -17.75 1.40
CA LEU A 70 3.23 -17.05 0.12
C LEU A 70 3.22 -18.09 -1.02
N ILE A 71 2.17 -18.04 -1.86
CA ILE A 71 2.04 -18.91 -3.04
C ILE A 71 2.83 -18.32 -4.20
N ALA A 72 2.60 -17.02 -4.48
CA ALA A 72 3.30 -16.30 -5.53
C ALA A 72 3.42 -14.83 -5.18
N HIS A 73 4.59 -14.26 -5.36
CA HIS A 73 4.80 -12.82 -5.26
C HIS A 73 4.31 -12.13 -6.53
N SER A 74 3.64 -11.00 -6.38
CA SER A 74 3.07 -10.24 -7.52
C SER A 74 4.09 -9.43 -8.32
N GLY A 75 5.33 -9.29 -7.82
CA GLY A 75 6.31 -8.35 -8.36
C GLY A 75 6.05 -6.90 -7.95
N LEU A 76 5.13 -6.64 -7.02
CA LEU A 76 4.76 -5.29 -6.59
C LEU A 76 5.08 -5.05 -5.11
N ILE A 77 5.49 -3.82 -4.79
CA ILE A 77 5.57 -3.29 -3.43
C ILE A 77 4.51 -2.20 -3.27
N CYS A 78 3.86 -2.17 -2.11
CA CYS A 78 2.99 -1.07 -1.69
C CYS A 78 3.66 -0.32 -0.53
N ILE A 79 3.85 0.97 -0.70
CA ILE A 79 4.35 1.87 0.35
C ILE A 79 3.26 2.83 0.77
N ASP A 80 3.25 3.19 2.05
CA ASP A 80 2.34 4.18 2.65
C ASP A 80 3.12 5.46 2.98
N ILE A 81 2.53 6.62 2.69
CA ILE A 81 3.06 7.95 2.98
C ILE A 81 1.99 8.69 3.77
N ASP A 82 2.19 8.81 5.07
CA ASP A 82 1.25 9.46 5.97
C ASP A 82 1.64 10.94 6.18
N GLU A 83 0.67 11.86 6.12
CA GLU A 83 0.87 13.30 6.33
C GLU A 83 1.54 13.59 7.68
N LYS A 84 1.11 12.91 8.75
CA LYS A 84 1.65 13.07 10.12
C LYS A 84 3.16 12.78 10.23
N ASP A 85 3.69 11.91 9.37
CA ASP A 85 5.10 11.52 9.34
C ASP A 85 5.92 12.40 8.35
N ASN A 86 5.25 13.35 7.67
CA ASN A 86 5.80 14.23 6.65
C ASN A 86 5.37 15.70 6.84
N PRO A 87 5.55 16.28 8.05
CA PRO A 87 5.06 17.64 8.36
C PRO A 87 5.76 18.73 7.56
N ASP A 88 6.96 18.46 7.06
CA ASP A 88 7.79 19.41 6.31
C ASP A 88 7.51 19.37 4.79
N VAL A 89 6.67 18.46 4.31
CA VAL A 89 6.29 18.39 2.90
C VAL A 89 5.26 19.46 2.60
N ALA A 90 5.69 20.51 1.89
CA ALA A 90 4.79 21.55 1.43
C ALA A 90 3.75 20.96 0.46
N GLU A 91 2.51 21.45 0.53
CA GLU A 91 1.41 21.02 -0.35
C GLU A 91 1.22 19.49 -0.38
N PHE A 92 1.24 18.85 0.81
CA PHE A 92 1.11 17.41 0.94
C PHE A 92 -0.15 16.84 0.25
N ASP A 93 -1.21 17.61 0.16
CA ASP A 93 -2.44 17.31 -0.56
C ASP A 93 -2.25 17.12 -2.08
N ARG A 94 -1.13 17.63 -2.63
CA ARG A 94 -0.73 17.46 -4.03
C ARG A 94 0.46 16.53 -4.23
N LEU A 95 0.83 15.76 -3.22
CA LEU A 95 1.98 14.86 -3.28
C LEU A 95 1.87 13.82 -4.42
N ASN A 96 0.66 13.42 -4.79
CA ASN A 96 0.42 12.52 -5.92
C ASN A 96 0.95 13.10 -7.25
N GLU A 97 0.89 14.42 -7.47
CA GLU A 97 1.42 15.05 -8.68
C GLU A 97 2.95 14.92 -8.74
N LEU A 98 3.63 15.14 -7.60
CA LEU A 98 5.09 14.97 -7.50
C LEU A 98 5.52 13.51 -7.66
N ILE A 99 4.77 12.59 -7.07
CA ILE A 99 5.06 11.15 -7.14
C ILE A 99 4.78 10.60 -8.55
N SER A 100 3.82 11.16 -9.28
CA SER A 100 3.46 10.72 -10.62
C SER A 100 4.57 10.88 -11.67
N ILE A 101 5.54 11.78 -11.43
CA ILE A 101 6.70 11.95 -12.33
C ILE A 101 7.77 10.86 -12.16
N ILE A 102 7.68 10.06 -11.11
CA ILE A 102 8.63 8.99 -10.83
C ILE A 102 8.34 7.80 -11.77
N PRO A 103 9.28 7.38 -12.64
CA PRO A 103 8.99 6.48 -13.75
C PRO A 103 8.56 5.07 -13.31
N TYR A 104 8.91 4.63 -12.11
CA TYR A 104 8.53 3.32 -11.56
C TYR A 104 7.27 3.34 -10.69
N VAL A 105 6.54 4.43 -10.64
CA VAL A 105 5.24 4.48 -9.94
C VAL A 105 4.14 3.98 -10.87
N ALA A 106 3.53 2.85 -10.50
CA ALA A 106 2.40 2.27 -11.23
C ALA A 106 1.05 2.80 -10.73
N TYR A 107 0.96 3.17 -9.46
CA TYR A 107 -0.24 3.72 -8.83
C TYR A 107 0.14 4.66 -7.69
N CYS A 108 -0.57 5.77 -7.57
CA CYS A 108 -0.57 6.62 -6.39
C CYS A 108 -1.98 7.13 -6.13
N GLY A 109 -2.50 6.88 -4.93
CA GLY A 109 -3.84 7.34 -4.56
C GLY A 109 -4.00 7.48 -3.05
N HIS A 110 -5.06 8.16 -2.64
CA HIS A 110 -5.35 8.40 -1.23
C HIS A 110 -5.60 7.12 -0.45
N SER A 111 -5.03 7.04 0.75
CA SER A 111 -5.38 6.05 1.77
C SER A 111 -6.82 6.23 2.24
N ILE A 112 -7.34 5.25 3.00
CA ILE A 112 -8.73 5.28 3.50
C ILE A 112 -9.07 6.59 4.23
N GLY A 113 -8.11 7.18 4.96
CA GLY A 113 -8.31 8.43 5.72
C GLY A 113 -8.37 9.69 4.87
N GLY A 114 -7.94 9.63 3.61
CA GLY A 114 -7.81 10.79 2.74
C GLY A 114 -6.66 11.75 3.12
N LYS A 115 -5.91 11.45 4.19
CA LYS A 115 -4.80 12.26 4.71
C LYS A 115 -3.42 11.61 4.50
N GLY A 116 -3.31 10.73 3.57
CA GLY A 116 -2.09 10.03 3.22
C GLY A 116 -2.27 9.36 1.89
N TYR A 117 -1.17 8.96 1.30
CA TYR A 117 -1.12 8.27 0.03
C TYR A 117 -0.59 6.86 0.18
N PHE A 118 -0.95 6.00 -0.74
CA PHE A 118 -0.22 4.77 -0.95
C PHE A 118 0.24 4.68 -2.39
N VAL A 119 1.42 4.12 -2.57
CA VAL A 119 2.08 4.02 -3.87
C VAL A 119 2.38 2.56 -4.16
N ILE A 120 2.13 2.12 -5.39
CA ILE A 120 2.44 0.77 -5.85
C ILE A 120 3.54 0.84 -6.89
N ILE A 121 4.58 0.04 -6.67
CA ILE A 121 5.82 0.06 -7.44
C ILE A 121 6.17 -1.37 -7.88
N PRO A 122 6.37 -1.64 -9.20
CA PRO A 122 6.90 -2.90 -9.68
C PRO A 122 8.39 -3.03 -9.34
N ILE A 123 8.83 -4.22 -8.89
CA ILE A 123 10.20 -4.52 -8.50
C ILE A 123 10.80 -5.65 -9.34
N ALA A 124 12.12 -5.58 -9.60
CA ALA A 124 12.82 -6.53 -10.46
C ALA A 124 13.01 -7.91 -9.84
N SER A 125 13.22 -7.98 -8.53
CA SER A 125 13.57 -9.22 -7.80
C SER A 125 12.58 -9.44 -6.66
N PRO A 126 11.44 -10.10 -6.90
CA PRO A 126 10.41 -10.34 -5.88
C PRO A 126 10.91 -11.04 -4.62
N GLU A 127 11.89 -11.92 -4.75
CA GLU A 127 12.55 -12.62 -3.64
C GLU A 127 13.35 -11.67 -2.72
N LYS A 128 13.70 -10.49 -3.22
CA LYS A 128 14.40 -9.40 -2.49
C LYS A 128 13.44 -8.28 -2.05
N HIS A 129 12.20 -8.62 -1.73
CA HIS A 129 11.17 -7.65 -1.36
C HIS A 129 11.63 -6.65 -0.28
N LYS A 130 12.27 -7.16 0.78
CA LYS A 130 12.73 -6.33 1.90
C LYS A 130 13.88 -5.39 1.51
N GLU A 131 14.79 -5.87 0.67
CA GLU A 131 15.92 -5.11 0.15
C GLU A 131 15.46 -4.01 -0.82
N HIS A 132 14.47 -4.30 -1.67
CA HIS A 132 13.82 -3.29 -2.51
C HIS A 132 13.09 -2.26 -1.67
N PHE A 133 12.33 -2.69 -0.66
CA PHE A 133 11.65 -1.78 0.26
C PHE A 133 12.64 -0.84 0.97
N GLU A 134 13.77 -1.36 1.45
CA GLU A 134 14.79 -0.54 2.12
C GLU A 134 15.44 0.46 1.15
N ALA A 135 15.67 0.07 -0.10
CA ALA A 135 16.17 0.97 -1.13
C ALA A 135 15.17 2.09 -1.44
N LEU A 136 13.88 1.75 -1.61
CA LEU A 136 12.80 2.73 -1.79
C LEU A 136 12.73 3.70 -0.60
N ARG A 137 12.82 3.19 0.64
CA ARG A 137 12.82 4.02 1.84
C ARG A 137 13.95 5.05 1.83
N GLN A 138 15.16 4.65 1.38
CA GLN A 138 16.29 5.56 1.25
C GLN A 138 16.07 6.59 0.13
N ASP A 139 15.51 6.18 -1.02
CA ASP A 139 15.30 7.07 -2.15
C ASP A 139 14.23 8.12 -1.85
N PHE A 140 13.11 7.72 -1.25
CA PHE A 140 12.08 8.66 -0.81
C PHE A 140 12.62 9.62 0.28
N ALA A 141 13.40 9.10 1.23
CA ALA A 141 14.03 9.94 2.27
C ALA A 141 14.99 11.00 1.69
N ARG A 142 15.70 10.71 0.59
CA ARG A 142 16.54 11.71 -0.11
C ARG A 142 15.72 12.84 -0.72
N CYS A 143 14.45 12.57 -1.03
CA CYS A 143 13.49 13.57 -1.50
C CYS A 143 12.71 14.24 -0.35
N GLY A 144 13.11 14.00 0.91
CA GLY A 144 12.42 14.55 2.08
C GLY A 144 11.10 13.85 2.42
N ILE A 145 10.83 12.67 1.86
CA ILE A 145 9.59 11.92 2.09
C ILE A 145 9.88 10.70 2.97
N THR A 146 9.16 10.60 4.09
CA THR A 146 9.17 9.45 5.00
C THR A 146 8.08 8.46 4.60
N ILE A 147 8.45 7.21 4.35
CA ILE A 147 7.48 6.12 4.09
C ILE A 147 7.31 5.22 5.32
N ASP A 148 6.09 4.71 5.55
CA ASP A 148 5.80 3.81 6.66
C ASP A 148 6.57 2.49 6.51
N LYS A 149 7.22 2.04 7.59
CA LYS A 149 8.07 0.86 7.63
C LYS A 149 7.31 -0.47 7.42
N SER A 150 5.99 -0.46 7.56
CA SER A 150 5.18 -1.68 7.46
C SER A 150 5.13 -2.28 6.05
N GLY A 151 5.41 -1.50 5.00
CA GLY A 151 5.48 -1.97 3.62
C GLY A 151 6.58 -3.00 3.34
N LYS A 152 7.56 -3.17 4.25
CA LYS A 152 8.57 -4.25 4.17
C LYS A 152 8.00 -5.65 4.39
N ASP A 153 6.80 -5.75 4.95
CA ASP A 153 6.11 -7.03 5.17
C ASP A 153 5.27 -7.39 3.94
N VAL A 154 5.66 -8.47 3.27
CA VAL A 154 4.96 -8.98 2.07
C VAL A 154 3.48 -9.29 2.34
N THR A 155 3.11 -9.57 3.61
CA THR A 155 1.73 -9.85 4.06
C THR A 155 0.93 -8.58 4.39
N ARG A 156 1.51 -7.40 4.20
CA ARG A 156 0.85 -6.12 4.50
C ARG A 156 -0.47 -6.00 3.78
N LEU A 157 -1.54 -5.73 4.53
CA LEU A 157 -2.87 -5.51 3.98
C LEU A 157 -3.08 -4.05 3.60
N ARG A 158 -3.51 -3.83 2.35
CA ARG A 158 -4.06 -2.57 1.88
C ARG A 158 -5.57 -2.59 1.99
N ILE A 159 -6.13 -1.72 2.84
CA ILE A 159 -7.58 -1.57 3.02
C ILE A 159 -8.15 -0.89 1.79
N TYR A 160 -9.35 -1.28 1.40
CA TYR A 160 -10.06 -0.62 0.31
C TYR A 160 -10.19 0.88 0.58
N SER A 161 -9.80 1.64 -0.42
CA SER A 161 -10.01 3.08 -0.52
C SER A 161 -10.32 3.40 -1.97
N TYR A 162 -11.00 4.51 -2.24
CA TYR A 162 -11.13 5.03 -3.58
C TYR A 162 -10.57 6.44 -3.65
N ASP A 163 -10.08 6.79 -4.83
CA ASP A 163 -9.59 8.12 -5.16
C ASP A 163 -9.89 8.39 -6.64
N ASP A 164 -10.67 9.44 -6.89
CA ASP A 164 -11.06 9.83 -8.26
C ASP A 164 -9.92 10.52 -9.01
N THR A 165 -8.91 10.95 -8.28
CA THR A 165 -7.72 11.65 -8.79
C THR A 165 -6.47 10.76 -8.73
N ALA A 166 -6.62 9.46 -8.45
CA ALA A 166 -5.49 8.55 -8.37
C ALA A 166 -4.70 8.53 -9.69
N TYR A 167 -3.38 8.59 -9.56
CA TYR A 167 -2.48 8.36 -10.68
C TYR A 167 -2.38 6.87 -10.99
N ILE A 168 -2.50 6.51 -12.26
CA ILE A 168 -2.40 5.13 -12.75
C ILE A 168 -1.48 5.10 -13.97
N ASN A 169 -0.42 4.30 -13.90
CA ASN A 169 0.52 4.08 -15.00
C ASN A 169 0.74 2.58 -15.24
N PRO A 170 0.05 1.97 -16.20
CA PRO A 170 0.22 0.55 -16.51
C PRO A 170 1.56 0.23 -17.18
N SER A 171 2.30 1.26 -17.63
CA SER A 171 3.61 1.14 -18.27
C SER A 171 4.74 1.59 -17.35
N ALA A 172 4.53 1.57 -16.03
CA ALA A 172 5.56 1.95 -15.07
C ALA A 172 6.82 1.09 -15.25
N ALA A 173 7.98 1.73 -15.19
CA ALA A 173 9.25 1.03 -15.20
C ALA A 173 9.43 0.16 -13.94
N THR A 174 10.18 -0.90 -14.07
CA THR A 174 10.51 -1.76 -12.93
C THR A 174 11.62 -1.13 -12.09
N TYR A 175 11.43 -1.07 -10.77
CA TYR A 175 12.44 -0.59 -9.84
C TYR A 175 13.47 -1.69 -9.57
N GLU A 176 14.74 -1.42 -9.85
CA GLU A 176 15.82 -2.43 -9.83
C GLU A 176 16.71 -2.35 -8.58
N ARG A 177 16.75 -1.17 -7.92
CA ARG A 177 17.67 -0.94 -6.82
C ARG A 177 17.30 -1.78 -5.59
N THR A 178 18.33 -2.35 -4.92
CA THR A 178 18.24 -3.03 -3.62
C THR A 178 19.20 -2.39 -2.63
N ALA A 179 18.90 -2.49 -1.33
CA ALA A 179 19.79 -2.03 -0.27
C ALA A 179 19.91 -3.11 0.81
N THR A 180 21.07 -3.16 1.49
CA THR A 180 21.29 -4.11 2.57
C THR A 180 20.34 -3.85 3.74
N VAL A 181 19.59 -4.86 4.13
CA VAL A 181 18.76 -4.83 5.35
C VAL A 181 19.69 -5.08 6.55
N ARG A 182 19.98 -4.05 7.34
CA ARG A 182 20.72 -4.24 8.59
C ARG A 182 19.81 -4.94 9.60
N THR A 183 20.12 -6.18 9.92
CA THR A 183 19.55 -6.87 11.08
C THR A 183 20.27 -6.35 12.32
N ILE A 184 19.60 -5.54 13.13
CA ILE A 184 20.12 -5.15 14.45
C ILE A 184 19.89 -6.36 15.35
N TYR A 185 20.94 -7.13 15.62
CA TYR A 185 20.92 -8.10 16.71
C TYR A 185 21.00 -7.28 18.00
N THR A 186 19.91 -7.13 18.72
CA THR A 186 19.95 -6.74 20.14
C THR A 186 20.58 -7.93 20.87
N ALA A 187 21.81 -7.75 21.35
CA ALA A 187 22.40 -8.69 22.28
C ALA A 187 21.50 -8.78 23.53
N ALA A 188 21.20 -10.02 23.92
CA ALA A 188 20.42 -10.36 25.09
C ALA A 188 21.19 -10.00 26.36
#